data_c967143d9981d0199e2a020d8937c777
#
_entry.id   c967143d9981d0199e2a020d8937c777
#
_cell.length_a   1.000
_cell.length_b   1.000
_cell.length_c   1.000
_cell.angle_alpha   90.00
_cell.angle_beta   90.00
_cell.angle_gamma   90.00
#
_symmetry.space_group_name_H-M   'P 1'
#
loop_
_entity.id
_entity.type
_entity.pdbx_description
1 polymer ?
#
loop_
_entity_poly.entity_id
_entity_poly.type
_entity_poly.pdbx_seq_one_letter_code
_entity_poly.pdbx_strand_id
1 'polypeptide(L)'
;MSSNINLDAKKATEIKLFSFSTPAMRAFHMTWLAFFVCFFAWFACAPLMPVIKGEFGLTKDQIANINIAAVAITILVRLAVGPLCDKYGPRITYTTLLLLGSIPVFGVAAANSYESFLFFRLLIGAIGASFVITQYHTSIMFAPNVVGTANAAAAGWGNAGGGATQALMPLLLGAIVMFGVEQTMGWRVALIVPGVMMVIVGVLYWKLTQDCPQGNFKEVRAQGIEVGSDKKGGMAILMQAARNYRVWILFLAYGACFGIEIFIHNVAAMYYVDQFKMDLKTAGLTAGIFGLLALFARALGGIISDKVALKKGLDGRTKVLVLMILGEGLFLILFSQMNVVALAIISMTIFALFTHMACGATYALVPFXXXXGFLLKGVLDIQTCLFILGGLVMVAGCSVILIRFTTEHKEKEKVLFEQALLERNSAA
;
A
#
# COMPACT_ATOMS: atom_id res chain seq x y z
N MET A 1 29.01 9.20 11.12
CA MET A 1 28.27 9.92 12.18
C MET A 1 28.03 8.94 13.31
N SER A 2 28.61 9.19 14.49
CA SER A 2 28.29 8.41 15.68
C SER A 2 26.80 8.62 16.00
N SER A 3 26.01 7.56 15.99
CA SER A 3 24.64 7.63 16.45
C SER A 3 24.66 7.94 17.96
N ASN A 4 24.06 9.02 18.34
CA ASN A 4 23.88 9.32 19.75
C ASN A 4 22.84 8.33 20.30
N ILE A 5 23.33 7.29 20.95
CA ILE A 5 22.46 6.33 21.66
C ILE A 5 21.85 7.08 22.84
N ASN A 6 20.52 7.15 22.88
CA ASN A 6 19.79 7.69 24.00
C ASN A 6 18.89 6.59 24.56
N LEU A 7 19.41 5.83 25.52
CA LEU A 7 18.73 4.68 26.09
C LEU A 7 17.42 5.04 26.82
N ASP A 8 17.29 6.29 27.28
CA ASP A 8 16.09 6.79 27.94
C ASP A 8 15.02 7.30 26.96
N ALA A 9 15.34 7.31 25.65
CA ALA A 9 14.40 7.80 24.63
C ALA A 9 13.15 6.93 24.56
N LYS A 10 12.00 7.58 24.67
CA LYS A 10 10.68 6.93 24.63
C LYS A 10 10.03 7.09 23.25
N LYS A 11 9.02 6.27 23.00
CA LYS A 11 8.18 6.39 21.80
C LYS A 11 7.47 7.74 21.79
N ALA A 12 7.30 8.32 20.60
CA ALA A 12 6.62 9.61 20.45
C ALA A 12 5.13 9.48 20.77
N THR A 13 4.62 10.36 21.61
CA THR A 13 3.21 10.41 22.04
C THR A 13 2.37 11.41 21.25
N GLU A 14 3.00 12.16 20.31
CA GLU A 14 2.32 13.14 19.45
C GLU A 14 2.92 13.11 18.04
N ILE A 15 2.13 13.56 17.07
CA ILE A 15 2.54 13.67 15.67
C ILE A 15 2.60 15.15 15.30
N LYS A 16 3.82 15.65 15.04
CA LYS A 16 4.07 17.05 14.63
C LYS A 16 4.36 17.07 13.13
N LEU A 17 3.31 17.11 12.32
CA LEU A 17 3.37 16.91 10.86
C LEU A 17 4.42 17.76 10.13
N PHE A 18 4.74 18.97 10.63
CA PHE A 18 5.69 19.87 9.98
C PHE A 18 7.07 19.86 10.63
N SER A 19 7.34 18.88 11.49
CA SER A 19 8.62 18.77 12.20
C SER A 19 9.45 17.60 11.67
N PHE A 20 10.76 17.81 11.53
CA PHE A 20 11.77 16.79 11.27
C PHE A 20 12.76 16.67 12.46
N SER A 21 12.48 17.33 13.58
CA SER A 21 13.44 17.47 14.68
C SER A 21 13.70 16.17 15.44
N THR A 22 12.65 15.36 15.66
CA THR A 22 12.77 14.12 16.44
C THR A 22 13.04 12.90 15.55
N PRO A 23 13.72 11.86 16.09
CA PRO A 23 13.90 10.61 15.35
C PRO A 23 12.57 9.98 14.88
N ALA A 24 11.53 10.05 15.70
CA ALA A 24 10.21 9.50 15.35
C ALA A 24 9.58 10.23 14.15
N MET A 25 9.68 11.57 14.12
CA MET A 25 9.14 12.35 13.00
C MET A 25 9.97 12.18 11.73
N ARG A 26 11.31 12.08 11.86
CA ARG A 26 12.16 11.73 10.71
C ARG A 26 11.79 10.36 10.14
N ALA A 27 11.63 9.36 11.01
CA ALA A 27 11.20 8.02 10.60
C ALA A 27 9.82 8.06 9.93
N PHE A 28 8.86 8.79 10.51
CA PHE A 28 7.50 8.95 9.96
C PHE A 28 7.55 9.51 8.53
N HIS A 29 8.26 10.64 8.34
CA HIS A 29 8.33 11.27 7.01
C HIS A 29 9.09 10.41 6.00
N MET A 30 10.16 9.77 6.44
CA MET A 30 10.92 8.89 5.54
C MET A 30 10.17 7.60 5.21
N THR A 31 9.36 7.04 6.13
CA THR A 31 8.59 5.83 5.85
C THR A 31 7.48 6.07 4.83
N TRP A 32 6.69 7.14 4.99
CA TRP A 32 5.63 7.40 3.98
C TRP A 32 6.24 7.78 2.63
N LEU A 33 7.36 8.54 2.62
CA LEU A 33 8.05 8.93 1.38
C LEU A 33 8.63 7.69 0.67
N ALA A 34 9.29 6.80 1.41
CA ALA A 34 9.83 5.55 0.87
C ALA A 34 8.71 4.67 0.30
N PHE A 35 7.59 4.58 1.02
CA PHE A 35 6.42 3.84 0.56
C PHE A 35 5.82 4.48 -0.70
N PHE A 36 5.69 5.80 -0.74
CA PHE A 36 5.22 6.55 -1.91
C PHE A 36 6.08 6.24 -3.14
N VAL A 37 7.41 6.31 -3.00
CA VAL A 37 8.33 6.07 -4.11
C VAL A 37 8.30 4.61 -4.55
N CYS A 38 8.19 3.66 -3.61
CA CYS A 38 8.00 2.24 -3.96
C CYS A 38 6.70 2.04 -4.75
N PHE A 39 5.59 2.63 -4.31
CA PHE A 39 4.31 2.51 -5.02
C PHE A 39 4.33 3.23 -6.36
N PHE A 40 4.98 4.40 -6.42
CA PHE A 40 5.19 5.11 -7.68
C PHE A 40 5.93 4.21 -8.68
N ALA A 41 7.06 3.63 -8.28
CA ALA A 41 7.89 2.76 -9.12
C ALA A 41 7.17 1.44 -9.48
N TRP A 42 6.45 0.85 -8.52
CA TRP A 42 5.73 -0.42 -8.71
C TRP A 42 4.70 -0.32 -9.84
N PHE A 43 3.99 0.80 -9.90
CA PHE A 43 2.91 1.00 -10.88
C PHE A 43 3.32 1.85 -12.08
N ALA A 44 4.60 2.28 -12.21
CA ALA A 44 5.07 3.20 -13.25
C ALA A 44 4.84 2.70 -14.68
N CYS A 45 4.88 1.38 -14.90
CA CYS A 45 4.62 0.78 -16.21
C CYS A 45 3.13 0.81 -16.59
N ALA A 46 2.22 0.83 -15.62
CA ALA A 46 0.79 0.64 -15.85
C ALA A 46 0.17 1.72 -16.77
N PRO A 47 0.39 3.03 -16.49
CA PRO A 47 -0.15 4.07 -17.38
C PRO A 47 0.55 4.15 -18.73
N LEU A 48 1.73 3.55 -18.90
CA LEU A 48 2.47 3.49 -20.16
C LEU A 48 2.14 2.21 -20.96
N MET A 49 1.35 1.31 -20.38
CA MET A 49 1.05 0.00 -20.97
C MET A 49 0.45 0.08 -22.39
N PRO A 50 -0.39 1.09 -22.75
CA PRO A 50 -0.87 1.20 -24.13
C PRO A 50 0.28 1.36 -25.15
N VAL A 51 1.32 2.13 -24.81
CA VAL A 51 2.50 2.33 -25.69
C VAL A 51 3.33 1.04 -25.74
N ILE A 52 3.61 0.43 -24.59
CA ILE A 52 4.40 -0.81 -24.45
C ILE A 52 3.70 -1.96 -25.21
N LYS A 53 2.37 -2.06 -25.07
CA LYS A 53 1.53 -3.03 -25.78
C LYS A 53 1.68 -2.89 -27.29
N GLY A 54 1.65 -1.65 -27.79
CA GLY A 54 1.79 -1.35 -29.22
C GLY A 54 3.17 -1.74 -29.75
N GLU A 55 4.23 -1.43 -29.01
CA GLU A 55 5.61 -1.72 -29.41
C GLU A 55 5.92 -3.22 -29.45
N PHE A 56 5.52 -3.96 -28.40
CA PHE A 56 5.82 -5.40 -28.31
C PHE A 56 4.73 -6.29 -28.95
N GLY A 57 3.63 -5.71 -29.43
CA GLY A 57 2.52 -6.47 -30.01
C GLY A 57 1.85 -7.40 -29.00
N LEU A 58 1.71 -6.96 -27.73
CA LEU A 58 1.28 -7.83 -26.64
C LEU A 58 -0.18 -8.27 -26.78
N THR A 59 -0.41 -9.57 -26.60
CA THR A 59 -1.75 -10.15 -26.53
C THR A 59 -2.40 -9.85 -25.17
N LYS A 60 -3.72 -10.06 -25.08
CA LYS A 60 -4.47 -9.92 -23.81
C LYS A 60 -3.90 -10.83 -22.71
N ASP A 61 -3.55 -12.07 -23.07
CA ASP A 61 -3.00 -13.05 -22.13
C ASP A 61 -1.61 -12.62 -21.61
N GLN A 62 -0.78 -12.08 -22.50
CA GLN A 62 0.54 -11.57 -22.11
C GLN A 62 0.42 -10.39 -21.14
N ILE A 63 -0.54 -9.48 -21.37
CA ILE A 63 -0.82 -8.36 -20.45
C ILE A 63 -1.31 -8.88 -19.10
N ALA A 64 -2.19 -9.90 -19.10
CA ALA A 64 -2.67 -10.52 -17.85
C ALA A 64 -1.49 -11.14 -17.08
N ASN A 65 -0.59 -11.85 -17.76
CA ASN A 65 0.62 -12.44 -17.16
C ASN A 65 1.55 -11.37 -16.58
N ILE A 66 1.73 -10.24 -17.27
CA ILE A 66 2.54 -9.10 -16.79
C ILE A 66 1.94 -8.54 -15.49
N ASN A 67 0.61 -8.41 -15.42
CA ASN A 67 -0.07 -7.91 -14.22
C ASN A 67 0.02 -8.90 -13.05
N ILE A 68 -0.09 -10.22 -13.33
CA ILE A 68 0.11 -11.26 -12.31
C ILE A 68 1.56 -11.23 -11.80
N ALA A 69 2.53 -11.18 -12.71
CA ALA A 69 3.96 -11.12 -12.37
C ALA A 69 4.27 -9.93 -11.46
N ALA A 70 3.67 -8.78 -11.76
CA ALA A 70 3.89 -7.54 -11.00
C ALA A 70 3.54 -7.67 -9.52
N VAL A 71 2.69 -8.63 -9.13
CA VAL A 71 2.27 -8.79 -7.73
C VAL A 71 2.70 -10.12 -7.12
N ALA A 72 3.06 -11.11 -7.93
CA ALA A 72 3.30 -12.49 -7.46
C ALA A 72 4.41 -12.58 -6.42
N ILE A 73 5.57 -12.00 -6.71
CA ILE A 73 6.74 -12.08 -5.82
C ILE A 73 6.54 -11.30 -4.51
N THR A 74 5.63 -10.33 -4.50
CA THR A 74 5.32 -9.51 -3.31
C THR A 74 4.96 -10.39 -2.11
N ILE A 75 4.22 -11.48 -2.35
CA ILE A 75 3.78 -12.41 -1.30
C ILE A 75 5.01 -13.00 -0.57
N LEU A 76 5.98 -13.52 -1.34
CA LEU A 76 7.18 -14.14 -0.79
C LEU A 76 8.06 -13.11 -0.07
N VAL A 77 8.24 -11.94 -0.67
CA VAL A 77 9.08 -10.88 -0.08
C VAL A 77 8.46 -10.34 1.21
N ARG A 78 7.12 -10.22 1.30
CA ARG A 78 6.44 -9.80 2.54
C ARG A 78 6.70 -10.76 3.69
N LEU A 79 6.73 -12.08 3.42
CA LEU A 79 7.02 -13.09 4.44
C LEU A 79 8.47 -12.98 4.94
N ALA A 80 9.40 -12.60 4.08
CA ALA A 80 10.82 -12.45 4.43
C ALA A 80 11.12 -11.12 5.15
N VAL A 81 10.48 -10.04 4.74
CA VAL A 81 10.79 -8.68 5.18
C VAL A 81 10.49 -8.45 6.67
N GLY A 82 9.41 -9.05 7.21
CA GLY A 82 9.10 -8.97 8.64
C GLY A 82 10.24 -9.46 9.52
N PRO A 83 10.65 -10.74 9.38
CA PRO A 83 11.82 -11.25 10.10
C PRO A 83 13.12 -10.47 9.87
N LEU A 84 13.33 -9.93 8.66
CA LEU A 84 14.51 -9.10 8.38
C LEU A 84 14.47 -7.79 9.19
N CYS A 85 13.29 -7.17 9.32
CA CYS A 85 13.12 -5.99 10.17
C CYS A 85 13.42 -6.31 11.65
N ASP A 86 12.93 -7.46 12.14
CA ASP A 86 13.21 -7.89 13.51
C ASP A 86 14.70 -8.13 13.75
N LYS A 87 15.37 -8.73 12.78
CA LYS A 87 16.78 -9.13 12.92
C LYS A 87 17.75 -7.95 12.71
N TYR A 88 17.58 -7.21 11.63
CA TYR A 88 18.54 -6.20 11.18
C TYR A 88 18.10 -4.75 11.45
N GLY A 89 16.81 -4.56 11.75
CA GLY A 89 16.21 -3.26 11.91
C GLY A 89 15.55 -2.72 10.64
N PRO A 90 14.53 -1.86 10.79
CA PRO A 90 13.81 -1.31 9.62
C PRO A 90 14.65 -0.38 8.77
N ARG A 91 15.64 0.32 9.35
CA ARG A 91 16.52 1.25 8.61
C ARG A 91 17.28 0.53 7.50
N ILE A 92 18.02 -0.54 7.84
CA ILE A 92 18.80 -1.29 6.86
C ILE A 92 17.89 -2.07 5.89
N THR A 93 16.80 -2.65 6.41
CA THR A 93 15.87 -3.43 5.59
C THR A 93 15.21 -2.57 4.51
N TYR A 94 14.73 -1.36 4.87
CA TYR A 94 14.11 -0.47 3.88
C TYR A 94 15.11 0.07 2.87
N THR A 95 16.29 0.50 3.37
CA THR A 95 17.36 0.98 2.49
C THR A 95 17.73 -0.09 1.45
N THR A 96 17.90 -1.35 1.90
CA THR A 96 18.21 -2.48 1.02
C THR A 96 17.09 -2.71 0.01
N LEU A 97 15.82 -2.69 0.46
CA LEU A 97 14.67 -2.86 -0.45
C LEU A 97 14.64 -1.77 -1.53
N LEU A 98 14.89 -0.50 -1.16
CA LEU A 98 14.90 0.62 -2.11
C LEU A 98 16.04 0.50 -3.12
N LEU A 99 17.26 0.24 -2.64
CA LEU A 99 18.45 0.17 -3.50
C LEU A 99 18.42 -1.07 -4.40
N LEU A 100 18.15 -2.25 -3.86
CA LEU A 100 18.07 -3.47 -4.68
C LEU A 100 16.84 -3.46 -5.58
N GLY A 101 15.71 -2.93 -5.10
CA GLY A 101 14.48 -2.79 -5.88
C GLY A 101 14.61 -1.83 -7.04
N SER A 102 15.50 -0.83 -6.97
CA SER A 102 15.74 0.09 -8.09
C SER A 102 16.39 -0.61 -9.28
N ILE A 103 17.15 -1.70 -9.06
CA ILE A 103 17.83 -2.43 -10.14
C ILE A 103 16.84 -2.94 -11.20
N PRO A 104 15.80 -3.72 -10.84
CA PRO A 104 14.83 -4.13 -11.87
C PRO A 104 13.98 -2.98 -12.42
N VAL A 105 13.83 -1.86 -11.69
CA VAL A 105 13.14 -0.65 -12.22
C VAL A 105 13.97 -0.04 -13.36
N PHE A 106 15.29 0.04 -13.21
CA PHE A 106 16.18 0.42 -14.32
C PHE A 106 16.20 -0.65 -15.41
N GLY A 107 16.21 -1.93 -15.02
CA GLY A 107 16.24 -3.06 -15.94
C GLY A 107 15.05 -3.10 -16.89
N VAL A 108 13.86 -2.76 -16.41
CA VAL A 108 12.66 -2.80 -17.28
C VAL A 108 12.74 -1.77 -18.41
N ALA A 109 13.49 -0.67 -18.23
CA ALA A 109 13.74 0.32 -19.30
C ALA A 109 14.60 -0.26 -20.42
N ALA A 110 15.39 -1.31 -20.14
CA ALA A 110 16.23 -2.00 -21.13
C ALA A 110 15.54 -3.21 -21.78
N ALA A 111 14.28 -3.50 -21.39
CA ALA A 111 13.54 -4.64 -21.94
C ALA A 111 13.29 -4.47 -23.44
N ASN A 112 13.55 -5.53 -24.21
CA ASN A 112 13.38 -5.53 -25.67
C ASN A 112 12.48 -6.67 -26.17
N SER A 113 11.87 -7.42 -25.25
CA SER A 113 10.94 -8.50 -25.57
C SER A 113 9.92 -8.66 -24.43
N TYR A 114 8.83 -9.38 -24.73
CA TYR A 114 7.82 -9.73 -23.73
C TYR A 114 8.46 -10.44 -22.53
N GLU A 115 9.35 -11.40 -22.77
CA GLU A 115 9.98 -12.22 -21.73
C GLU A 115 10.87 -11.38 -20.81
N SER A 116 11.68 -10.49 -21.38
CA SER A 116 12.55 -9.61 -20.58
C SER A 116 11.69 -8.61 -19.78
N PHE A 117 10.64 -8.08 -20.36
CA PHE A 117 9.69 -7.17 -19.68
C PHE A 117 8.99 -7.90 -18.54
N LEU A 118 8.46 -9.11 -18.80
CA LEU A 118 7.79 -9.96 -17.78
C LEU A 118 8.73 -10.26 -16.61
N PHE A 119 9.98 -10.60 -16.89
CA PHE A 119 11.00 -10.90 -15.88
C PHE A 119 11.23 -9.69 -14.95
N PHE A 120 11.45 -8.51 -15.54
CA PHE A 120 11.67 -7.31 -14.72
C PHE A 120 10.40 -6.93 -13.94
N ARG A 121 9.20 -7.08 -14.54
CA ARG A 121 7.92 -6.82 -13.85
C ARG A 121 7.75 -7.73 -12.62
N LEU A 122 8.15 -9.01 -12.75
CA LEU A 122 8.15 -9.93 -11.60
C LEU A 122 9.07 -9.40 -10.48
N LEU A 123 10.31 -9.04 -10.82
CA LEU A 123 11.28 -8.56 -9.81
C LEU A 123 10.84 -7.22 -9.18
N ILE A 124 10.27 -6.31 -9.96
CA ILE A 124 9.72 -5.04 -9.45
C ILE A 124 8.65 -5.30 -8.38
N GLY A 125 7.89 -6.39 -8.50
CA GLY A 125 6.90 -6.78 -7.50
C GLY A 125 7.44 -6.88 -6.07
N ALA A 126 8.75 -7.11 -5.90
CA ALA A 126 9.39 -7.19 -4.57
C ALA A 126 9.20 -5.90 -3.76
N ILE A 127 9.19 -4.72 -4.42
CA ILE A 127 9.06 -3.44 -3.73
C ILE A 127 7.65 -3.23 -3.13
N GLY A 128 6.66 -4.04 -3.54
CA GLY A 128 5.33 -4.08 -2.92
C GLY A 128 5.37 -4.53 -1.45
N ALA A 129 6.49 -5.09 -0.98
CA ALA A 129 6.68 -5.43 0.43
C ALA A 129 7.00 -4.21 1.31
N SER A 130 7.27 -3.04 0.73
CA SER A 130 7.58 -1.78 1.42
C SER A 130 6.56 -1.42 2.51
N PHE A 131 5.29 -1.75 2.31
CA PHE A 131 4.21 -1.52 3.28
C PHE A 131 4.52 -2.17 4.64
N VAL A 132 5.06 -3.40 4.64
CA VAL A 132 5.39 -4.12 5.88
C VAL A 132 6.43 -3.33 6.70
N ILE A 133 7.47 -2.83 6.04
CA ILE A 133 8.54 -2.06 6.71
C ILE A 133 7.97 -0.72 7.23
N THR A 134 7.12 -0.06 6.43
CA THR A 134 6.47 1.21 6.81
C THR A 134 5.69 1.02 8.11
N GLN A 135 4.81 0.01 8.18
CA GLN A 135 4.00 -0.27 9.36
C GLN A 135 4.87 -0.67 10.56
N TYR A 136 5.90 -1.49 10.33
CA TYR A 136 6.85 -1.93 11.36
C TYR A 136 7.58 -0.73 11.97
N HIS A 137 8.23 0.08 11.13
CA HIS A 137 9.05 1.20 11.59
C HIS A 137 8.21 2.25 12.32
N THR A 138 7.03 2.59 11.76
CA THR A 138 6.10 3.53 12.41
C THR A 138 5.67 2.99 13.78
N SER A 139 5.35 1.70 13.88
CA SER A 139 4.88 1.09 15.13
C SER A 139 5.94 1.06 16.23
N ILE A 140 7.22 0.95 15.87
CA ILE A 140 8.31 1.02 16.85
C ILE A 140 8.51 2.45 17.36
N MET A 141 8.33 3.44 16.51
CA MET A 141 8.63 4.85 16.81
C MET A 141 7.54 5.56 17.61
N PHE A 142 6.27 5.12 17.49
CA PHE A 142 5.12 5.83 18.07
C PHE A 142 4.45 5.03 19.18
N ALA A 143 3.98 5.74 20.22
CA ALA A 143 3.30 5.18 21.38
C ALA A 143 1.86 4.75 21.02
N PRO A 144 1.25 3.84 21.82
CA PRO A 144 -0.09 3.30 21.53
C PRO A 144 -1.19 4.36 21.31
N ASN A 145 -1.08 5.53 21.93
CA ASN A 145 -2.08 6.60 21.81
C ASN A 145 -2.12 7.25 20.41
N VAL A 146 -1.01 7.18 19.63
CA VAL A 146 -0.93 7.83 18.31
C VAL A 146 -0.49 6.88 17.18
N VAL A 147 -0.09 5.65 17.50
CA VAL A 147 0.47 4.70 16.51
C VAL A 147 -0.54 4.37 15.41
N GLY A 148 -1.81 4.25 15.75
CA GLY A 148 -2.87 3.98 14.76
C GLY A 148 -2.97 5.09 13.73
N THR A 149 -2.98 6.34 14.18
CA THR A 149 -3.00 7.53 13.31
C THR A 149 -1.74 7.63 12.46
N ALA A 150 -0.57 7.41 13.09
CA ALA A 150 0.72 7.45 12.38
C ALA A 150 0.78 6.40 11.27
N ASN A 151 0.36 5.17 11.56
CA ASN A 151 0.31 4.07 10.58
C ASN A 151 -0.69 4.35 9.46
N ALA A 152 -1.89 4.85 9.78
CA ALA A 152 -2.92 5.17 8.78
C ALA A 152 -2.46 6.31 7.85
N ALA A 153 -1.85 7.36 8.41
CA ALA A 153 -1.32 8.47 7.63
C ALA A 153 -0.16 8.03 6.73
N ALA A 154 0.80 7.30 7.28
CA ALA A 154 1.94 6.78 6.49
C ALA A 154 1.46 5.86 5.37
N ALA A 155 0.46 5.01 5.65
CA ALA A 155 -0.14 4.12 4.64
C ALA A 155 -0.87 4.92 3.55
N GLY A 156 -1.70 5.88 3.92
CA GLY A 156 -2.48 6.67 2.95
C GLY A 156 -1.59 7.50 2.04
N TRP A 157 -0.64 8.22 2.63
CA TRP A 157 0.29 9.09 1.88
C TRP A 157 1.23 8.26 1.00
N GLY A 158 1.69 7.11 1.49
CA GLY A 158 2.50 6.20 0.68
C GLY A 158 1.74 5.62 -0.51
N ASN A 159 0.51 5.15 -0.29
CA ASN A 159 -0.34 4.60 -1.36
C ASN A 159 -0.65 5.61 -2.46
N ALA A 160 -0.69 6.91 -2.13
CA ALA A 160 -0.91 7.96 -3.12
C ALA A 160 0.15 7.94 -4.25
N GLY A 161 1.32 7.31 -4.01
CA GLY A 161 2.33 7.07 -5.05
C GLY A 161 1.76 6.33 -6.27
N GLY A 162 0.84 5.37 -6.03
CA GLY A 162 0.16 4.65 -7.12
C GLY A 162 -0.73 5.56 -7.97
N GLY A 163 -1.45 6.50 -7.33
CA GLY A 163 -2.24 7.50 -8.05
C GLY A 163 -1.37 8.53 -8.76
N ALA A 164 -0.32 9.00 -8.07
CA ALA A 164 0.60 9.98 -8.63
C ALA A 164 1.28 9.45 -9.90
N THR A 165 1.69 8.18 -9.90
CA THR A 165 2.34 7.57 -11.07
C THR A 165 1.39 7.48 -12.27
N GLN A 166 0.09 7.18 -12.02
CA GLN A 166 -0.92 7.16 -13.10
C GLN A 166 -1.01 8.52 -13.80
N ALA A 167 -0.99 9.59 -13.02
CA ALA A 167 -1.07 10.95 -13.56
C ALA A 167 0.26 11.42 -14.17
N LEU A 168 1.37 11.20 -13.46
CA LEU A 168 2.66 11.82 -13.81
C LEU A 168 3.42 11.10 -14.93
N MET A 169 3.33 9.75 -15.03
CA MET A 169 4.11 9.02 -16.05
C MET A 169 3.69 9.36 -17.49
N PRO A 170 2.39 9.48 -17.84
CA PRO A 170 2.02 9.93 -19.17
C PRO A 170 2.43 11.38 -19.46
N LEU A 171 2.38 12.26 -18.45
CA LEU A 171 2.84 13.65 -18.58
C LEU A 171 4.35 13.69 -18.84
N LEU A 172 5.12 12.88 -18.11
CA LEU A 172 6.57 12.75 -18.27
C LEU A 172 6.90 12.21 -19.67
N LEU A 173 6.20 11.17 -20.12
CA LEU A 173 6.37 10.64 -21.49
C LEU A 173 6.08 11.73 -22.52
N GLY A 174 4.98 12.46 -22.36
CA GLY A 174 4.61 13.56 -23.24
C GLY A 174 5.70 14.64 -23.32
N ALA A 175 6.27 15.00 -22.17
CA ALA A 175 7.37 15.98 -22.11
C ALA A 175 8.62 15.46 -22.83
N ILE A 176 9.00 14.18 -22.61
CA ILE A 176 10.15 13.54 -23.24
C ILE A 176 9.99 13.55 -24.79
N VAL A 177 8.79 13.18 -25.25
CA VAL A 177 8.47 13.17 -26.69
C VAL A 177 8.54 14.60 -27.28
N MET A 178 8.06 15.60 -26.52
CA MET A 178 8.10 17.00 -26.94
C MET A 178 9.55 17.50 -27.12
N PHE A 179 10.53 16.92 -26.41
CA PHE A 179 11.95 17.21 -26.61
C PHE A 179 12.57 16.42 -27.76
N GLY A 180 11.76 15.72 -28.56
CA GLY A 180 12.22 15.07 -29.81
C GLY A 180 12.59 13.59 -29.63
N VAL A 181 12.37 13.00 -28.46
CA VAL A 181 12.63 11.57 -28.24
C VAL A 181 11.45 10.77 -28.80
N GLU A 182 11.73 9.75 -29.61
CA GLU A 182 10.71 8.86 -30.15
C GLU A 182 9.94 8.17 -29.02
N GLN A 183 8.62 7.97 -29.19
CA GLN A 183 7.75 7.41 -28.15
C GLN A 183 8.20 6.04 -27.63
N THR A 184 8.77 5.20 -28.52
CA THR A 184 9.33 3.88 -28.20
C THR A 184 10.52 3.97 -27.25
N MET A 185 11.35 5.00 -27.38
CA MET A 185 12.46 5.28 -26.45
C MET A 185 11.95 6.10 -25.25
N GLY A 186 10.95 6.93 -25.45
CA GLY A 186 10.40 7.84 -24.42
C GLY A 186 9.90 7.13 -23.16
N TRP A 187 9.18 6.01 -23.31
CA TRP A 187 8.70 5.28 -22.14
C TRP A 187 9.85 4.66 -21.34
N ARG A 188 10.93 4.26 -22.02
CA ARG A 188 12.14 3.73 -21.37
C ARG A 188 12.82 4.80 -20.53
N VAL A 189 13.00 5.99 -21.11
CA VAL A 189 13.58 7.15 -20.40
C VAL A 189 12.70 7.53 -19.21
N ALA A 190 11.38 7.55 -19.40
CA ALA A 190 10.42 7.87 -18.33
C ALA A 190 10.58 6.91 -17.13
N LEU A 191 10.83 5.61 -17.38
CA LEU A 191 10.97 4.59 -16.33
C LEU A 191 12.31 4.69 -15.56
N ILE A 192 13.28 5.45 -16.07
CA ILE A 192 14.51 5.74 -15.32
C ILE A 192 14.19 6.61 -14.08
N VAL A 193 13.23 7.53 -14.20
CA VAL A 193 12.91 8.50 -13.16
C VAL A 193 12.51 7.82 -11.83
N PRO A 194 11.54 6.89 -11.78
CA PRO A 194 11.23 6.20 -10.52
C PRO A 194 12.41 5.40 -9.96
N GLY A 195 13.27 4.84 -10.80
CA GLY A 195 14.50 4.17 -10.34
C GLY A 195 15.44 5.14 -9.61
N VAL A 196 15.66 6.32 -10.18
CA VAL A 196 16.47 7.38 -9.57
C VAL A 196 15.84 7.84 -8.25
N MET A 197 14.51 8.06 -8.23
CA MET A 197 13.79 8.42 -6.99
C MET A 197 14.04 7.38 -5.88
N MET A 198 14.00 6.08 -6.21
CA MET A 198 14.26 5.00 -5.26
C MET A 198 15.67 5.06 -4.69
N VAL A 199 16.68 5.29 -5.53
CA VAL A 199 18.09 5.41 -5.08
C VAL A 199 18.24 6.61 -4.13
N ILE A 200 17.73 7.79 -4.53
CA ILE A 200 17.80 9.01 -3.72
C ILE A 200 17.15 8.78 -2.34
N VAL A 201 15.91 8.26 -2.35
CA VAL A 201 15.16 8.04 -1.10
C VAL A 201 15.83 6.94 -0.27
N GLY A 202 16.42 5.91 -0.89
CA GLY A 202 17.19 4.86 -0.19
C GLY A 202 18.37 5.44 0.57
N VAL A 203 19.14 6.33 -0.07
CA VAL A 203 20.29 7.00 0.56
C VAL A 203 19.82 7.96 1.68
N LEU A 204 18.74 8.71 1.44
CA LEU A 204 18.16 9.62 2.45
C LEU A 204 17.62 8.81 3.66
N TYR A 205 16.96 7.68 3.40
CA TYR A 205 16.44 6.80 4.44
C TYR A 205 17.58 6.34 5.36
N TRP A 206 18.66 5.86 4.77
CA TRP A 206 19.86 5.43 5.51
C TRP A 206 20.45 6.57 6.36
N LYS A 207 20.51 7.78 5.81
CA LYS A 207 21.15 8.92 6.49
C LYS A 207 20.27 9.56 7.57
N LEU A 208 18.95 9.61 7.37
CA LEU A 208 18.04 10.43 8.19
C LEU A 208 17.29 9.63 9.25
N THR A 209 17.24 8.28 9.15
CA THR A 209 16.47 7.46 10.09
C THR A 209 17.37 6.65 11.02
N GLN A 210 16.77 6.16 12.09
CA GLN A 210 17.32 5.15 13.01
C GLN A 210 16.25 4.12 13.29
N ASP A 211 16.62 2.91 13.76
CA ASP A 211 15.71 1.76 13.85
C ASP A 211 14.61 1.92 14.90
N CYS A 212 14.93 2.54 16.03
CA CYS A 212 14.00 2.71 17.16
C CYS A 212 14.32 4.01 17.91
N PRO A 213 13.48 4.45 18.87
CA PRO A 213 13.75 5.71 19.59
C PRO A 213 15.13 5.79 20.23
N GLN A 214 15.66 4.65 20.71
CA GLN A 214 16.95 4.59 21.40
C GLN A 214 18.16 4.64 20.46
N GLY A 215 17.99 4.27 19.18
CA GLY A 215 19.08 4.21 18.21
C GLY A 215 18.92 3.08 17.19
N ASN A 216 20.04 2.58 16.68
CA ASN A 216 20.00 1.43 15.74
C ASN A 216 20.08 0.11 16.50
N PHE A 217 19.39 -0.90 16.03
CA PHE A 217 19.27 -2.23 16.70
C PHE A 217 20.63 -2.80 17.08
N LYS A 218 21.62 -2.74 16.15
CA LYS A 218 22.97 -3.26 16.42
C LYS A 218 23.62 -2.60 17.64
N GLU A 219 23.46 -1.29 17.73
CA GLU A 219 24.08 -0.47 18.80
C GLU A 219 23.35 -0.66 20.13
N VAL A 220 22.00 -0.70 20.10
CA VAL A 220 21.16 -0.85 21.30
C VAL A 220 21.35 -2.25 21.89
N ARG A 221 21.42 -3.29 21.06
CA ARG A 221 21.70 -4.66 21.49
C ARG A 221 23.08 -4.81 22.14
N ALA A 222 24.06 -4.05 21.64
CA ALA A 222 25.42 -4.05 22.23
C ALA A 222 25.42 -3.50 23.68
N GLN A 223 24.38 -2.73 24.08
CA GLN A 223 24.18 -2.25 25.45
C GLN A 223 23.34 -3.21 26.30
N GLY A 224 23.04 -4.42 25.78
CA GLY A 224 22.28 -5.44 26.52
C GLY A 224 20.76 -5.24 26.48
N ILE A 225 20.25 -4.31 25.67
CA ILE A 225 18.81 -4.05 25.57
C ILE A 225 18.22 -4.87 24.42
N GLU A 226 17.20 -5.67 24.72
CA GLU A 226 16.47 -6.43 23.71
C GLU A 226 15.58 -5.51 22.88
N VAL A 227 15.84 -5.43 21.56
CA VAL A 227 15.03 -4.71 20.59
C VAL A 227 14.74 -5.62 19.40
N GLY A 228 13.57 -5.50 18.83
CA GLY A 228 13.06 -6.44 17.83
C GLY A 228 12.67 -7.75 18.53
N SER A 229 12.38 -8.80 17.79
CA SER A 229 12.10 -10.10 18.40
C SER A 229 13.21 -11.10 18.05
N ASP A 230 14.05 -11.38 19.02
CA ASP A 230 14.94 -12.54 18.99
C ASP A 230 14.16 -13.81 19.42
N LYS A 231 12.84 -13.69 19.55
CA LYS A 231 12.01 -14.81 20.02
C LYS A 231 11.92 -15.89 18.96
N LYS A 232 12.41 -17.06 19.31
CA LYS A 232 12.28 -18.31 18.54
C LYS A 232 10.81 -18.75 18.45
N GLY A 233 9.94 -17.90 17.96
CA GLY A 233 8.51 -18.17 17.98
C GLY A 233 7.71 -17.62 16.80
N GLY A 234 8.39 -17.01 15.84
CA GLY A 234 7.69 -16.41 14.69
C GLY A 234 6.78 -17.39 13.97
N MET A 235 7.26 -18.62 13.73
CA MET A 235 6.45 -19.66 13.09
C MET A 235 5.30 -20.14 13.98
N ALA A 236 5.51 -20.22 15.29
CA ALA A 236 4.45 -20.60 16.25
C ALA A 236 3.35 -19.54 16.30
N ILE A 237 3.74 -18.27 16.33
CA ILE A 237 2.80 -17.12 16.31
C ILE A 237 2.01 -17.13 14.99
N LEU A 238 2.68 -17.33 13.87
CA LEU A 238 2.05 -17.43 12.54
C LEU A 238 1.04 -18.59 12.51
N MET A 239 1.42 -19.75 13.04
CA MET A 239 0.54 -20.92 13.10
C MET A 239 -0.67 -20.68 14.02
N GLN A 240 -0.47 -20.02 15.15
CA GLN A 240 -1.56 -19.63 16.06
C GLN A 240 -2.54 -18.67 15.35
N ALA A 241 -2.01 -17.67 14.64
CA ALA A 241 -2.83 -16.73 13.85
C ALA A 241 -3.61 -17.48 12.76
N ALA A 242 -2.95 -18.41 12.06
CA ALA A 242 -3.56 -19.19 10.98
C ALA A 242 -4.70 -20.10 11.46
N ARG A 243 -4.71 -20.49 12.73
CA ARG A 243 -5.79 -21.28 13.34
C ARG A 243 -7.01 -20.44 13.72
N ASN A 244 -6.91 -19.12 13.69
CA ASN A 244 -8.00 -18.22 14.08
C ASN A 244 -8.83 -17.84 12.84
N TYR A 245 -10.08 -18.28 12.78
CA TYR A 245 -10.98 -18.02 11.66
C TYR A 245 -11.16 -16.52 11.38
N ARG A 246 -11.10 -15.67 12.41
CA ARG A 246 -11.24 -14.21 12.26
C ARG A 246 -10.13 -13.63 11.39
N VAL A 247 -8.92 -14.20 11.48
CA VAL A 247 -7.78 -13.79 10.65
C VAL A 247 -8.08 -14.03 9.17
N TRP A 248 -8.70 -15.17 8.84
CA TRP A 248 -9.06 -15.51 7.46
C TRP A 248 -10.17 -14.60 6.91
N ILE A 249 -11.19 -14.28 7.74
CA ILE A 249 -12.23 -13.32 7.34
C ILE A 249 -11.62 -11.95 7.07
N LEU A 250 -10.73 -11.47 7.96
CA LEU A 250 -10.08 -10.17 7.79
C LEU A 250 -9.08 -10.19 6.63
N PHE A 251 -8.44 -11.33 6.37
CA PHE A 251 -7.62 -11.54 5.17
C PHE A 251 -8.45 -11.37 3.90
N LEU A 252 -9.64 -11.99 3.86
CA LEU A 252 -10.57 -11.85 2.71
C LEU A 252 -11.07 -10.40 2.58
N ALA A 253 -11.44 -9.76 3.68
CA ALA A 253 -11.89 -8.37 3.69
C ALA A 253 -10.79 -7.42 3.17
N TYR A 254 -9.54 -7.58 3.65
CA TYR A 254 -8.42 -6.76 3.20
C TYR A 254 -8.05 -7.10 1.73
N GLY A 255 -8.16 -8.36 1.36
CA GLY A 255 -8.00 -8.80 -0.04
C GLY A 255 -9.04 -8.18 -0.96
N ALA A 256 -10.26 -8.00 -0.46
CA ALA A 256 -11.34 -7.34 -1.22
C ALA A 256 -10.98 -5.87 -1.49
N CYS A 257 -10.59 -5.10 -0.50
CA CYS A 257 -10.29 -3.67 -0.72
C CYS A 257 -8.88 -3.43 -1.29
N PHE A 258 -7.82 -3.93 -0.66
CA PHE A 258 -6.46 -3.69 -1.12
C PHE A 258 -6.13 -4.46 -2.42
N GLY A 259 -6.68 -5.65 -2.59
CA GLY A 259 -6.51 -6.42 -3.83
C GLY A 259 -7.13 -5.71 -5.03
N ILE A 260 -8.32 -5.15 -4.85
CA ILE A 260 -9.00 -4.34 -5.89
C ILE A 260 -8.17 -3.08 -6.17
N GLU A 261 -7.65 -2.41 -5.15
CA GLU A 261 -6.79 -1.23 -5.32
C GLU A 261 -5.59 -1.55 -6.22
N ILE A 262 -4.86 -2.65 -5.93
CA ILE A 262 -3.72 -3.07 -6.75
C ILE A 262 -4.16 -3.37 -8.19
N PHE A 263 -5.30 -4.05 -8.35
CA PHE A 263 -5.85 -4.38 -9.68
C PHE A 263 -6.13 -3.09 -10.46
N ILE A 264 -6.84 -2.14 -9.87
CA ILE A 264 -7.18 -0.86 -10.53
C ILE A 264 -5.91 -0.08 -10.93
N HIS A 265 -4.91 -0.03 -10.05
CA HIS A 265 -3.63 0.64 -10.39
C HIS A 265 -2.94 0.02 -11.61
N ASN A 266 -3.15 -1.25 -11.90
CA ASN A 266 -2.54 -1.91 -13.05
C ASN A 266 -3.38 -1.80 -14.33
N VAL A 267 -4.70 -1.55 -14.23
CA VAL A 267 -5.57 -1.65 -15.41
C VAL A 267 -6.28 -0.34 -15.79
N ALA A 268 -6.44 0.61 -14.86
CA ALA A 268 -7.38 1.74 -15.05
C ALA A 268 -7.01 2.63 -16.25
N ALA A 269 -5.73 3.00 -16.39
CA ALA A 269 -5.31 3.85 -17.50
C ALA A 269 -5.61 3.17 -18.86
N MET A 270 -5.22 1.89 -18.98
CA MET A 270 -5.48 1.13 -20.20
C MET A 270 -6.98 0.94 -20.44
N TYR A 271 -7.77 0.74 -19.39
CA TYR A 271 -9.24 0.65 -19.48
C TYR A 271 -9.83 1.93 -20.10
N TYR A 272 -9.40 3.11 -19.64
CA TYR A 272 -9.90 4.38 -20.17
C TYR A 272 -9.47 4.60 -21.63
N VAL A 273 -8.25 4.19 -22.00
CA VAL A 273 -7.77 4.25 -23.40
C VAL A 273 -8.60 3.30 -24.27
N ASP A 274 -8.75 2.05 -23.87
CA ASP A 274 -9.39 1.01 -24.70
C ASP A 274 -10.91 1.20 -24.80
N GLN A 275 -11.58 1.48 -23.67
CA GLN A 275 -13.06 1.54 -23.58
C GLN A 275 -13.61 2.90 -24.04
N PHE A 276 -12.97 3.99 -23.62
CA PHE A 276 -13.47 5.35 -23.84
C PHE A 276 -12.68 6.13 -24.89
N LYS A 277 -11.66 5.49 -25.50
CA LYS A 277 -10.81 6.10 -26.53
C LYS A 277 -10.13 7.40 -26.07
N MET A 278 -9.84 7.49 -24.76
CA MET A 278 -9.11 8.64 -24.21
C MET A 278 -7.65 8.62 -24.68
N ASP A 279 -7.08 9.80 -24.86
CA ASP A 279 -5.63 9.92 -25.04
C ASP A 279 -4.92 9.49 -23.73
N LEU A 280 -3.66 9.11 -23.86
CA LEU A 280 -2.88 8.53 -22.76
C LEU A 280 -2.78 9.47 -21.54
N LYS A 281 -2.63 10.77 -21.78
CA LYS A 281 -2.51 11.79 -20.74
C LYS A 281 -3.82 11.89 -19.93
N THR A 282 -4.95 12.05 -20.62
CA THR A 282 -6.27 12.17 -19.98
C THR A 282 -6.63 10.88 -19.25
N ALA A 283 -6.37 9.72 -19.84
CA ALA A 283 -6.61 8.41 -19.22
C ALA A 283 -5.79 8.24 -17.93
N GLY A 284 -4.53 8.65 -17.94
CA GLY A 284 -3.65 8.60 -16.77
C GLY A 284 -4.10 9.54 -15.65
N LEU A 285 -4.47 10.79 -16.00
CA LEU A 285 -5.00 11.75 -15.02
C LEU A 285 -6.28 11.22 -14.37
N THR A 286 -7.17 10.64 -15.19
CA THR A 286 -8.44 10.06 -14.71
C THR A 286 -8.16 8.86 -13.78
N ALA A 287 -7.30 7.94 -14.19
CA ALA A 287 -6.91 6.78 -13.37
C ALA A 287 -6.23 7.23 -12.07
N GLY A 288 -5.48 8.32 -12.10
CA GLY A 288 -4.79 8.91 -10.96
C GLY A 288 -5.74 9.34 -9.84
N ILE A 289 -6.96 9.77 -10.18
CA ILE A 289 -7.99 10.16 -9.18
C ILE A 289 -8.19 9.02 -8.16
N PHE A 290 -8.29 7.79 -8.64
CA PHE A 290 -8.49 6.62 -7.77
C PHE A 290 -7.44 6.56 -6.66
N GLY A 291 -6.16 6.56 -7.03
CA GLY A 291 -5.08 6.38 -6.05
C GLY A 291 -4.81 7.62 -5.20
N LEU A 292 -5.00 8.83 -5.75
CA LEU A 292 -4.78 10.07 -5.00
C LEU A 292 -5.81 10.25 -3.87
N LEU A 293 -7.00 9.66 -4.00
CA LEU A 293 -7.99 9.68 -2.91
C LEU A 293 -7.49 8.98 -1.64
N ALA A 294 -6.50 8.08 -1.74
CA ALA A 294 -5.86 7.45 -0.59
C ALA A 294 -5.30 8.47 0.42
N LEU A 295 -4.90 9.67 -0.04
CA LEU A 295 -4.32 10.72 0.81
C LEU A 295 -5.18 11.03 2.04
N PHE A 296 -6.50 11.05 1.90
CA PHE A 296 -7.40 11.36 3.00
C PHE A 296 -8.44 10.26 3.27
N ALA A 297 -8.86 9.50 2.28
CA ALA A 297 -9.95 8.54 2.44
C ALA A 297 -9.59 7.39 3.40
N ARG A 298 -8.33 6.95 3.43
CA ARG A 298 -7.88 5.93 4.39
C ARG A 298 -8.00 6.44 5.83
N ALA A 299 -7.53 7.65 6.08
CA ALA A 299 -7.65 8.29 7.40
C ALA A 299 -9.12 8.46 7.78
N LEU A 300 -9.95 8.88 6.83
CA LEU A 300 -11.40 9.06 7.05
C LEU A 300 -12.07 7.75 7.47
N GLY A 301 -11.73 6.63 6.82
CA GLY A 301 -12.24 5.30 7.19
C GLY A 301 -11.88 4.91 8.63
N GLY A 302 -10.65 5.15 9.03
CA GLY A 302 -10.17 4.94 10.41
C GLY A 302 -10.92 5.81 11.41
N ILE A 303 -11.04 7.12 11.13
CA ILE A 303 -11.74 8.09 11.98
C ILE A 303 -13.21 7.69 12.17
N ILE A 304 -13.90 7.32 11.09
CA ILE A 304 -15.30 6.87 11.18
C ILE A 304 -15.39 5.62 12.05
N SER A 305 -14.49 4.65 11.82
CA SER A 305 -14.43 3.41 12.61
C SER A 305 -14.22 3.71 14.10
N ASP A 306 -13.29 4.60 14.45
CA ASP A 306 -12.97 4.99 15.82
C ASP A 306 -14.17 5.71 16.48
N LYS A 307 -14.80 6.66 15.79
CA LYS A 307 -15.97 7.37 16.30
C LYS A 307 -17.15 6.45 16.60
N VAL A 308 -17.38 5.45 15.73
CA VAL A 308 -18.45 4.46 15.97
C VAL A 308 -18.07 3.53 17.12
N ALA A 309 -16.78 3.18 17.24
CA ALA A 309 -16.27 2.32 18.31
C ALA A 309 -16.45 2.97 19.69
N LEU A 310 -16.36 4.29 19.82
CA LEU A 310 -16.63 4.99 21.08
C LEU A 310 -18.02 4.68 21.64
N LYS A 311 -19.00 4.41 20.76
CA LYS A 311 -20.39 4.11 21.17
C LYS A 311 -20.73 2.62 21.16
N LYS A 312 -20.11 1.84 20.26
CA LYS A 312 -20.52 0.46 19.98
C LYS A 312 -19.36 -0.55 20.06
N GLY A 313 -18.18 -0.11 20.48
CA GLY A 313 -17.00 -0.98 20.62
C GLY A 313 -16.65 -1.70 19.32
N LEU A 314 -16.01 -2.87 19.44
CA LEU A 314 -15.57 -3.71 18.31
C LEU A 314 -16.72 -4.07 17.36
N ASP A 315 -17.93 -4.26 17.86
CA ASP A 315 -19.11 -4.55 17.01
C ASP A 315 -19.42 -3.36 16.09
N GLY A 316 -19.18 -2.14 16.57
CA GLY A 316 -19.30 -0.92 15.77
C GLY A 316 -18.28 -0.86 14.65
N ARG A 317 -17.01 -1.19 14.96
CA ARG A 317 -15.93 -1.25 13.95
C ARG A 317 -16.27 -2.26 12.83
N THR A 318 -16.77 -3.43 13.23
CA THR A 318 -17.18 -4.49 12.28
C THR A 318 -18.26 -3.97 11.33
N LYS A 319 -19.30 -3.29 11.87
CA LYS A 319 -20.40 -2.75 11.05
C LYS A 319 -19.91 -1.67 10.07
N VAL A 320 -18.98 -0.82 10.49
CA VAL A 320 -18.37 0.19 9.61
C VAL A 320 -17.63 -0.49 8.48
N LEU A 321 -16.80 -1.50 8.77
CA LEU A 321 -16.05 -2.22 7.75
C LEU A 321 -17.00 -2.90 6.75
N VAL A 322 -18.06 -3.56 7.22
CA VAL A 322 -19.09 -4.19 6.35
C VAL A 322 -19.67 -3.15 5.40
N LEU A 323 -20.10 -1.99 5.94
CA LEU A 323 -20.72 -0.94 5.13
C LEU A 323 -19.75 -0.42 4.05
N MET A 324 -18.48 -0.21 4.42
CA MET A 324 -17.47 0.29 3.46
C MET A 324 -17.22 -0.73 2.34
N ILE A 325 -17.06 -2.01 2.68
CA ILE A 325 -16.79 -3.05 1.65
C ILE A 325 -18.03 -3.29 0.76
N LEU A 326 -19.23 -3.26 1.34
CA LEU A 326 -20.46 -3.37 0.53
C LEU A 326 -20.61 -2.18 -0.42
N GLY A 327 -20.32 -0.97 0.05
CA GLY A 327 -20.29 0.23 -0.79
C GLY A 327 -19.27 0.11 -1.92
N GLU A 328 -18.06 -0.36 -1.60
CA GLU A 328 -17.00 -0.63 -2.58
C GLU A 328 -17.51 -1.58 -3.69
N GLY A 329 -18.06 -2.74 -3.29
CA GLY A 329 -18.55 -3.74 -4.24
C GLY A 329 -19.69 -3.21 -5.11
N LEU A 330 -20.66 -2.50 -4.51
CA LEU A 330 -21.78 -1.90 -5.23
C LEU A 330 -21.31 -0.90 -6.30
N PHE A 331 -20.43 0.04 -5.90
CA PHE A 331 -19.95 1.07 -6.83
C PHE A 331 -18.96 0.51 -7.85
N LEU A 332 -18.24 -0.58 -7.55
CA LEU A 332 -17.44 -1.28 -8.54
C LEU A 332 -18.34 -1.94 -9.60
N ILE A 333 -19.46 -2.54 -9.18
CA ILE A 333 -20.46 -3.11 -10.13
C ILE A 333 -21.02 -1.97 -11.00
N LEU A 334 -21.42 -0.87 -10.39
CA LEU A 334 -21.91 0.30 -11.14
C LEU A 334 -20.88 0.81 -12.14
N PHE A 335 -19.62 0.98 -11.71
CA PHE A 335 -18.52 1.41 -12.57
C PHE A 335 -18.37 0.49 -13.78
N SER A 336 -18.49 -0.84 -13.58
CA SER A 336 -18.32 -1.83 -14.65
C SER A 336 -19.39 -1.70 -15.76
N GLN A 337 -20.56 -1.09 -15.46
CA GLN A 337 -21.68 -0.95 -16.39
C GLN A 337 -21.71 0.42 -17.09
N MET A 338 -20.78 1.33 -16.74
CA MET A 338 -20.81 2.69 -17.28
C MET A 338 -20.21 2.74 -18.69
N ASN A 339 -20.97 3.30 -19.61
CA ASN A 339 -20.55 3.51 -21.01
C ASN A 339 -20.40 4.99 -21.34
N VAL A 340 -20.68 5.88 -20.38
CA VAL A 340 -20.51 7.35 -20.52
C VAL A 340 -19.33 7.76 -19.62
N VAL A 341 -18.36 8.48 -20.17
CA VAL A 341 -17.12 8.87 -19.50
C VAL A 341 -17.39 9.55 -18.15
N ALA A 342 -18.29 10.54 -18.11
CA ALA A 342 -18.58 11.28 -16.88
C ALA A 342 -19.12 10.37 -15.78
N LEU A 343 -20.05 9.45 -16.14
CA LEU A 343 -20.61 8.49 -15.16
C LEU A 343 -19.58 7.47 -14.71
N ALA A 344 -18.68 7.04 -15.60
CA ALA A 344 -17.56 6.15 -15.26
C ALA A 344 -16.61 6.83 -14.25
N ILE A 345 -16.28 8.11 -14.46
CA ILE A 345 -15.40 8.86 -13.55
C ILE A 345 -16.08 9.04 -12.18
N ILE A 346 -17.37 9.42 -12.16
CA ILE A 346 -18.13 9.63 -10.91
C ILE A 346 -18.21 8.31 -10.12
N SER A 347 -18.62 7.22 -10.79
CA SER A 347 -18.77 5.90 -10.14
C SER A 347 -17.42 5.37 -9.64
N MET A 348 -16.34 5.56 -10.42
CA MET A 348 -14.98 5.20 -10.00
C MET A 348 -14.54 6.02 -8.78
N THR A 349 -14.83 7.31 -8.75
CA THR A 349 -14.47 8.20 -7.64
C THR A 349 -15.16 7.75 -6.33
N ILE A 350 -16.45 7.44 -6.40
CA ILE A 350 -17.21 6.97 -5.23
C ILE A 350 -16.69 5.58 -4.80
N PHE A 351 -16.50 4.68 -5.75
CA PHE A 351 -15.92 3.37 -5.50
C PHE A 351 -14.54 3.49 -4.83
N ALA A 352 -13.69 4.39 -5.32
CA ALA A 352 -12.35 4.64 -4.74
C ALA A 352 -12.43 5.12 -3.28
N LEU A 353 -13.38 6.01 -2.97
CA LEU A 353 -13.61 6.46 -1.60
C LEU A 353 -13.92 5.28 -0.68
N PHE A 354 -14.85 4.41 -1.09
CA PHE A 354 -15.21 3.22 -0.31
C PHE A 354 -14.03 2.26 -0.17
N THR A 355 -13.27 2.01 -1.24
CA THR A 355 -12.09 1.12 -1.22
C THR A 355 -11.06 1.62 -0.20
N HIS A 356 -10.70 2.90 -0.26
CA HIS A 356 -9.69 3.46 0.64
C HIS A 356 -10.21 3.56 2.08
N MET A 357 -11.50 3.91 2.27
CA MET A 357 -12.10 3.91 3.61
C MET A 357 -12.16 2.49 4.20
N ALA A 358 -12.46 1.46 3.38
CA ALA A 358 -12.45 0.05 3.81
C ALA A 358 -11.05 -0.38 4.25
N CYS A 359 -10.01 0.00 3.50
CA CYS A 359 -8.61 -0.25 3.89
C CYS A 359 -8.30 0.41 5.25
N GLY A 360 -8.71 1.67 5.45
CA GLY A 360 -8.50 2.39 6.71
C GLY A 360 -9.23 1.75 7.88
N ALA A 361 -10.48 1.36 7.68
CA ALA A 361 -11.30 0.69 8.71
C ALA A 361 -10.73 -0.70 9.05
N THR A 362 -10.15 -1.40 8.07
CA THR A 362 -9.50 -2.71 8.30
C THR A 362 -8.29 -2.56 9.22
N TYR A 363 -7.48 -1.50 9.04
CA TYR A 363 -6.31 -1.25 9.91
C TYR A 363 -6.71 -1.04 11.38
N ALA A 364 -7.92 -0.59 11.60
CA ALA A 364 -8.46 -0.42 12.96
C ALA A 364 -8.85 -1.78 13.59
N LEU A 365 -8.94 -2.84 12.78
CA LEU A 365 -9.32 -4.18 13.23
C LEU A 365 -8.17 -5.18 13.18
N VAL A 366 -7.17 -5.01 12.24
CA VAL A 366 -6.14 -6.04 11.98
C VAL A 366 -4.77 -5.50 11.60
N PRO A 367 -3.72 -6.16 12.01
CA PRO A 367 -2.38 -6.02 11.41
C PRO A 367 -2.02 -7.12 10.39
N PHE A 368 -2.93 -7.65 9.54
CA PHE A 368 -2.58 -8.81 8.67
C PHE A 368 -3.36 -8.91 7.34
N UNK A 369 -2.88 -9.23 5.99
CA UNK A 369 -3.53 -9.32 4.77
C UNK A 369 -3.10 -9.88 3.53
N UNK A 370 -3.73 -10.07 2.12
CA UNK A 370 -3.76 -10.02 0.83
C UNK A 370 -4.08 -10.78 -0.24
N UNK A 371 -4.34 -10.81 -1.57
CA UNK A 371 -4.60 -10.70 -2.81
C UNK A 371 -5.21 -11.65 -3.71
N UNK A 372 -5.95 -11.46 -4.56
CA UNK A 372 -6.42 -12.23 -5.60
C UNK A 372 -7.08 -11.50 -6.68
N GLY A 373 -7.17 -11.07 -7.76
CA GLY A 373 -8.00 -10.42 -8.76
C GLY A 373 -7.59 -10.64 -10.22
N PHE A 374 -6.33 -10.95 -10.46
CA PHE A 374 -5.78 -10.98 -11.83
C PHE A 374 -6.10 -12.25 -12.62
N LEU A 375 -6.51 -13.32 -11.97
CA LEU A 375 -6.78 -14.59 -12.65
C LEU A 375 -8.00 -14.52 -13.61
N LEU A 376 -8.91 -13.61 -13.36
CA LEU A 376 -10.14 -13.49 -14.17
C LEU A 376 -9.92 -12.70 -15.47
N LYS A 377 -8.96 -11.79 -15.49
CA LYS A 377 -8.75 -10.87 -16.63
C LYS A 377 -8.29 -11.58 -17.91
N GLY A 378 -7.60 -12.70 -17.80
CA GLY A 378 -7.15 -13.47 -18.99
C GLY A 378 -8.28 -14.15 -19.76
N VAL A 379 -9.43 -14.38 -19.12
CA VAL A 379 -10.54 -15.16 -19.68
C VAL A 379 -11.74 -14.27 -20.06
N LEU A 380 -11.94 -13.16 -19.35
CA LEU A 380 -13.13 -12.32 -19.49
C LEU A 380 -12.74 -10.91 -19.97
N ASP A 381 -13.71 -10.23 -20.62
CA ASP A 381 -13.54 -8.80 -20.91
C ASP A 381 -13.47 -8.02 -19.59
N ILE A 382 -12.91 -6.82 -19.64
CA ILE A 382 -12.61 -6.05 -18.42
C ILE A 382 -13.87 -5.63 -17.67
N GLN A 383 -14.98 -5.31 -18.34
CA GLN A 383 -16.23 -4.92 -17.69
C GLN A 383 -16.83 -6.11 -16.93
N THR A 384 -16.87 -7.30 -17.55
CA THR A 384 -17.34 -8.55 -16.90
C THR A 384 -16.44 -8.91 -15.71
N CYS A 385 -15.13 -8.75 -15.86
CA CYS A 385 -14.17 -8.98 -14.77
C CYS A 385 -14.46 -8.05 -13.58
N LEU A 386 -14.65 -6.74 -13.82
CA LEU A 386 -14.95 -5.75 -12.78
C LEU A 386 -16.31 -6.04 -12.11
N PHE A 387 -17.30 -6.46 -12.89
CA PHE A 387 -18.63 -6.84 -12.37
C PHE A 387 -18.52 -8.02 -11.38
N ILE A 388 -17.84 -9.09 -11.80
CA ILE A 388 -17.62 -10.29 -10.97
C ILE A 388 -16.82 -9.93 -9.71
N LEU A 389 -15.75 -9.14 -9.85
CA LEU A 389 -14.94 -8.68 -8.72
C LEU A 389 -15.79 -7.89 -7.72
N GLY A 390 -16.68 -7.02 -8.20
CA GLY A 390 -17.60 -6.27 -7.34
C GLY A 390 -18.52 -7.21 -6.54
N GLY A 391 -19.06 -8.25 -7.18
CA GLY A 391 -19.85 -9.28 -6.51
C GLY A 391 -19.06 -10.02 -5.44
N LEU A 392 -17.82 -10.42 -5.76
CA LEU A 392 -16.92 -11.10 -4.81
C LEU A 392 -16.58 -10.20 -3.63
N VAL A 393 -16.35 -8.90 -3.87
CA VAL A 393 -16.10 -7.90 -2.82
C VAL A 393 -17.31 -7.82 -1.88
N MET A 394 -18.54 -7.81 -2.42
CA MET A 394 -19.75 -7.79 -1.59
C MET A 394 -19.87 -9.06 -0.73
N VAL A 395 -19.55 -10.24 -1.29
CA VAL A 395 -19.52 -11.50 -0.52
C VAL A 395 -18.50 -11.43 0.61
N ALA A 396 -17.31 -10.90 0.32
CA ALA A 396 -16.27 -10.69 1.34
C ALA A 396 -16.75 -9.72 2.44
N GLY A 397 -17.43 -8.64 2.06
CA GLY A 397 -18.01 -7.69 3.02
C GLY A 397 -19.05 -8.37 3.94
N CYS A 398 -19.93 -9.19 3.36
CA CYS A 398 -20.92 -9.95 4.13
C CYS A 398 -20.25 -10.93 5.12
N SER A 399 -19.12 -11.55 4.72
CA SER A 399 -18.42 -12.49 5.61
C SER A 399 -17.88 -11.81 6.88
N VAL A 400 -17.61 -10.51 6.86
CA VAL A 400 -17.13 -9.76 8.03
C VAL A 400 -18.16 -9.81 9.18
N ILE A 401 -19.47 -9.93 8.86
CA ILE A 401 -20.53 -10.06 9.86
C ILE A 401 -20.32 -11.31 10.76
N LEU A 402 -19.62 -12.32 10.24
CA LEU A 402 -19.33 -13.56 10.98
C LEU A 402 -18.28 -13.36 12.08
N ILE A 403 -17.58 -12.24 12.11
CA ILE A 403 -16.59 -11.93 13.15
C ILE A 403 -17.36 -11.65 14.47
N ARG A 404 -17.13 -12.49 15.47
CA ARG A 404 -17.69 -12.32 16.81
C ARG A 404 -16.53 -12.15 17.79
N PHE A 405 -16.58 -11.10 18.57
CA PHE A 405 -15.58 -10.82 19.62
C PHE A 405 -16.06 -11.35 20.96
N THR A 406 -15.17 -12.00 21.71
CA THR A 406 -15.45 -12.45 23.06
C THR A 406 -15.51 -11.25 24.01
N THR A 407 -16.11 -11.45 25.18
CA THR A 407 -16.17 -10.43 26.24
C THR A 407 -14.76 -9.95 26.60
N GLU A 408 -13.81 -10.88 26.70
CA GLU A 408 -12.40 -10.58 26.97
C GLU A 408 -11.78 -9.62 25.92
N HIS A 409 -12.04 -9.86 24.64
CA HIS A 409 -11.56 -8.96 23.56
C HIS A 409 -12.14 -7.55 23.72
N LYS A 410 -13.43 -7.45 24.04
CA LYS A 410 -14.15 -6.17 24.21
C LYS A 410 -13.64 -5.41 25.46
N GLU A 411 -13.37 -6.12 26.55
CA GLU A 411 -12.80 -5.54 27.76
C GLU A 411 -11.37 -5.03 27.52
N LYS A 412 -10.53 -5.82 26.86
CA LYS A 412 -9.18 -5.40 26.51
C LYS A 412 -9.18 -4.13 25.66
N GLU A 413 -10.06 -4.05 24.65
CA GLU A 413 -10.19 -2.82 23.84
C GLU A 413 -10.57 -1.63 24.72
N LYS A 414 -11.55 -1.81 25.60
CA LYS A 414 -12.03 -0.75 26.51
C LYS A 414 -10.91 -0.23 27.42
N VAL A 415 -10.17 -1.14 28.05
CA VAL A 415 -9.03 -0.78 28.92
C VAL A 415 -7.96 0.00 28.14
N LEU A 416 -7.60 -0.48 26.95
CA LEU A 416 -6.61 0.20 26.12
C LEU A 416 -7.08 1.60 25.72
N PHE A 417 -8.38 1.75 25.43
CA PHE A 417 -8.98 3.04 25.06
C PHE A 417 -8.98 4.01 26.23
N GLU A 418 -9.34 3.53 27.43
CA GLU A 418 -9.34 4.33 28.65
C GLU A 418 -7.93 4.78 29.04
N GLN A 419 -6.95 3.89 28.96
CA GLN A 419 -5.55 4.21 29.20
C GLN A 419 -5.04 5.30 28.23
N ALA A 420 -5.36 5.16 26.94
CA ALA A 420 -4.96 6.13 25.94
C ALA A 420 -5.60 7.51 26.17
N LEU A 421 -6.85 7.54 26.66
CA LEU A 421 -7.54 8.80 27.00
C LEU A 421 -6.90 9.45 28.24
N LEU A 422 -6.57 8.66 29.25
CA LEU A 422 -5.88 9.16 30.46
C LEU A 422 -4.50 9.75 30.12
N GLU A 423 -3.72 9.04 29.31
CA GLU A 423 -2.41 9.51 28.84
C GLU A 423 -2.53 10.84 28.07
N ARG A 424 -3.54 10.94 27.22
CA ARG A 424 -3.80 12.15 26.45
C ARG A 424 -4.15 13.34 27.37
N ASN A 425 -5.02 13.12 28.35
CA ASN A 425 -5.47 14.17 29.27
C ASN A 425 -4.35 14.59 30.23
N SER A 426 -3.43 13.70 30.59
CA SER A 426 -2.27 14.03 31.43
C SER A 426 -1.17 14.76 30.68
N ALA A 427 -1.19 14.72 29.34
CA ALA A 427 -0.20 15.38 28.48
C ALA A 427 -0.69 16.75 27.98
N ALA A 428 -1.96 17.11 28.20
CA ALA A 428 -2.56 18.39 27.85
C ALA A 428 -2.49 19.40 29.00
#